data_71c737ed29f66c1e7d4ee7bd8bb64397
#
_entry.id   71c737ed29f66c1e7d4ee7bd8bb64397
#
_cell.length_a   1.000
_cell.length_b   1.000
_cell.length_c   1.000
_cell.angle_alpha   90.00
_cell.angle_beta   90.00
_cell.angle_gamma   90.00
#
_symmetry.space_group_name_H-M   'P 1'
#
loop_
_entity.id
_entity.type
_entity.pdbx_description
1 polymer ?
#
loop_
_entity_poly.entity_id
_entity_poly.type
_entity_poly.pdbx_seq_one_letter_code
_entity_poly.pdbx_strand_id
1 'polypeptide(L)'
;QRQMCIRDSYVDDYLSNNSDITHVAVVHCETTTGILNPLKEIAHIVKLHNKKLIVDAMSSFGGVPLDMYELGIDFMISSANKCIQGVPGFGFIIARKSELLHCKGVSRSLSLDIYDQWETMEKGHGKWRFTSPTHVVRAFKQALAELEEEGGVAARHKRYCENHRILVEGMRALGFKTLLPDEFQSPIITSFLYPKAGFDFTSFYTQLKEKGFVIYPGKISQADTFRIGNIGDVHPEDFARLIEVVQQTSY
;
A
#
# COMPACT_ATOMS: atom_id res chain seq x y z
N GLN A 1 -1.80 18.03 12.88
CA GLN A 1 -1.33 17.73 11.50
C GLN A 1 0.15 17.33 11.42
N ARG A 2 1.00 17.73 12.38
CA ARG A 2 2.45 17.39 12.40
C ARG A 2 2.76 15.94 12.78
N GLN A 3 1.79 15.15 13.24
CA GLN A 3 2.00 13.77 13.71
C GLN A 3 1.57 12.70 12.71
N MET A 4 1.03 13.06 11.53
CA MET A 4 0.53 12.09 10.56
C MET A 4 1.60 11.48 9.65
N CYS A 5 2.76 12.11 9.49
CA CYS A 5 3.89 11.55 8.75
C CYS A 5 5.02 11.16 9.68
N ILE A 6 5.56 9.96 9.49
CA ILE A 6 6.81 9.57 10.14
C ILE A 6 7.92 10.44 9.56
N ARG A 7 8.56 11.26 10.41
CA ARG A 7 9.74 12.02 10.01
C ARG A 7 10.98 11.20 10.28
N ASP A 8 11.89 11.24 9.35
CA ASP A 8 13.22 10.64 9.46
C ASP A 8 13.95 11.08 10.74
N SER A 9 13.93 12.38 11.06
CA SER A 9 14.51 12.93 12.29
C SER A 9 13.93 12.32 13.57
N TYR A 10 12.63 12.00 13.59
CA TYR A 10 12.02 11.33 14.74
C TYR A 10 12.53 9.90 14.91
N VAL A 11 12.71 9.18 13.79
CA VAL A 11 13.27 7.82 13.82
C VAL A 11 14.73 7.85 14.27
N ASP A 12 15.51 8.82 13.80
CA ASP A 12 16.91 9.01 14.20
C ASP A 12 17.06 9.30 15.70
N ASP A 13 16.31 10.29 16.19
CA ASP A 13 16.29 10.64 17.62
C ASP A 13 15.87 9.44 18.50
N TYR A 14 14.85 8.70 18.06
CA TYR A 14 14.35 7.56 18.80
C TYR A 14 15.37 6.41 18.86
N LEU A 15 15.99 6.07 17.76
CA LEU A 15 17.01 5.02 17.67
C LEU A 15 18.29 5.41 18.43
N SER A 16 18.67 6.70 18.43
CA SER A 16 19.81 7.21 19.18
C SER A 16 19.65 7.04 20.68
N ASN A 17 18.42 7.16 21.18
CA ASN A 17 18.10 7.07 22.61
C ASN A 17 17.70 5.66 23.07
N ASN A 18 17.54 4.68 22.16
CA ASN A 18 17.07 3.33 22.47
C ASN A 18 17.91 2.28 21.77
N SER A 19 19.07 1.97 22.33
CA SER A 19 20.08 1.07 21.76
C SER A 19 19.63 -0.40 21.69
N ASP A 20 18.69 -0.81 22.51
CA ASP A 20 18.11 -2.16 22.60
C ASP A 20 17.17 -2.51 21.44
N ILE A 21 16.71 -1.52 20.67
CA ILE A 21 15.93 -1.76 19.44
C ILE A 21 16.81 -2.53 18.46
N THR A 22 16.28 -3.61 17.94
CA THR A 22 16.94 -4.44 16.92
C THR A 22 16.33 -4.29 15.53
N HIS A 23 15.03 -4.00 15.47
CA HIS A 23 14.26 -3.93 14.23
C HIS A 23 13.41 -2.68 14.20
N VAL A 24 13.25 -2.12 12.99
CA VAL A 24 12.29 -1.06 12.69
C VAL A 24 11.28 -1.61 11.69
N ALA A 25 10.00 -1.52 12.02
CA ALA A 25 8.91 -1.88 11.10
C ALA A 25 8.21 -0.60 10.64
N VAL A 26 8.00 -0.47 9.33
CA VAL A 26 7.34 0.69 8.72
C VAL A 26 6.31 0.27 7.68
N VAL A 27 5.15 0.93 7.68
CA VAL A 27 4.16 0.83 6.61
C VAL A 27 4.54 1.81 5.50
N HIS A 28 4.74 1.33 4.26
CA HIS A 28 5.10 2.19 3.14
C HIS A 28 3.92 3.08 2.69
N CYS A 29 2.74 2.48 2.52
CA CYS A 29 1.52 3.21 2.14
C CYS A 29 0.38 2.92 3.11
N GLU A 30 0.00 3.94 3.90
CA GLU A 30 -1.09 3.83 4.87
C GLU A 30 -2.44 4.17 4.20
N THR A 31 -3.28 3.17 4.02
CA THR A 31 -4.54 3.30 3.27
C THR A 31 -5.70 3.91 4.05
N THR A 32 -5.57 4.10 5.36
CA THR A 32 -6.60 4.80 6.15
C THR A 32 -6.61 6.30 5.87
N THR A 33 -5.44 6.86 5.57
CA THR A 33 -5.23 8.28 5.29
C THR A 33 -4.84 8.57 3.84
N GLY A 34 -4.16 7.63 3.18
CA GLY A 34 -3.55 7.81 1.87
C GLY A 34 -2.10 8.27 1.92
N ILE A 35 -1.44 8.23 3.09
CA ILE A 35 -0.03 8.64 3.24
C ILE A 35 0.90 7.65 2.54
N LEU A 36 1.85 8.19 1.79
CA LEU A 36 3.07 7.49 1.38
C LEU A 36 4.21 7.94 2.30
N ASN A 37 4.67 7.03 3.16
CA ASN A 37 5.76 7.33 4.08
C ASN A 37 7.10 7.46 3.35
N PRO A 38 8.02 8.33 3.81
CA PRO A 38 9.32 8.59 3.18
C PRO A 38 10.27 7.42 3.45
N LEU A 39 10.03 6.29 2.76
CA LEU A 39 10.72 5.02 3.01
C LEU A 39 12.23 5.12 2.75
N LYS A 40 12.66 5.91 1.77
CA LYS A 40 14.07 6.07 1.43
C LYS A 40 14.86 6.72 2.57
N GLU A 41 14.32 7.78 3.14
CA GLU A 41 14.89 8.52 4.25
C GLU A 41 14.91 7.64 5.51
N ILE A 42 13.80 6.96 5.82
CA ILE A 42 13.71 6.04 6.96
C ILE A 42 14.71 4.88 6.80
N ALA A 43 14.81 4.28 5.63
CA ALA A 43 15.74 3.20 5.35
C ALA A 43 17.20 3.62 5.55
N HIS A 44 17.54 4.86 5.12
CA HIS A 44 18.87 5.42 5.34
C HIS A 44 19.20 5.53 6.84
N ILE A 45 18.29 6.07 7.65
CA ILE A 45 18.47 6.20 9.11
C ILE A 45 18.59 4.81 9.78
N VAL A 46 17.70 3.89 9.45
CA VAL A 46 17.74 2.52 10.00
C VAL A 46 19.08 1.85 9.72
N LYS A 47 19.62 2.06 8.51
CA LYS A 47 20.93 1.54 8.12
C LYS A 47 22.09 2.20 8.88
N LEU A 48 22.05 3.52 9.11
CA LEU A 48 23.05 4.24 9.93
C LEU A 48 23.11 3.70 11.35
N HIS A 49 21.97 3.33 11.93
CA HIS A 49 21.91 2.72 13.27
C HIS A 49 22.16 1.20 13.28
N ASN A 50 22.52 0.59 12.14
CA ASN A 50 22.72 -0.87 12.00
C ASN A 50 21.53 -1.71 12.48
N LYS A 51 20.32 -1.23 12.28
CA LYS A 51 19.08 -1.95 12.64
C LYS A 51 18.52 -2.67 11.41
N LYS A 52 17.64 -3.66 11.66
CA LYS A 52 16.94 -4.39 10.60
C LYS A 52 15.68 -3.64 10.18
N LEU A 53 15.42 -3.63 8.89
CA LEU A 53 14.25 -2.95 8.32
C LEU A 53 13.20 -3.95 7.82
N ILE A 54 12.00 -3.85 8.37
CA ILE A 54 10.81 -4.59 7.96
C ILE A 54 9.85 -3.59 7.32
N VAL A 55 9.45 -3.84 6.07
CA VAL A 55 8.55 -2.95 5.34
C VAL A 55 7.22 -3.66 5.04
N ASP A 56 6.14 -3.09 5.54
CA ASP A 56 4.81 -3.42 5.06
C ASP A 56 4.55 -2.62 3.78
N ALA A 57 4.67 -3.29 2.64
CA ALA A 57 4.36 -2.78 1.32
C ALA A 57 3.06 -3.38 0.78
N MET A 58 2.15 -3.80 1.67
CA MET A 58 0.90 -4.48 1.34
C MET A 58 0.11 -3.76 0.25
N SER A 59 0.03 -2.44 0.34
CA SER A 59 -0.77 -1.61 -0.57
C SER A 59 0.02 -0.98 -1.70
N SER A 60 1.35 -0.97 -1.65
CA SER A 60 2.19 -0.21 -2.59
C SER A 60 3.05 -1.07 -3.52
N PHE A 61 3.38 -2.30 -3.12
CA PHE A 61 4.25 -3.17 -3.91
C PHE A 61 3.61 -3.53 -5.26
N GLY A 62 4.36 -3.31 -6.32
CA GLY A 62 3.90 -3.48 -7.70
C GLY A 62 3.23 -2.25 -8.31
N GLY A 63 2.95 -1.20 -7.52
CA GLY A 63 2.36 0.06 -7.99
C GLY A 63 3.18 1.30 -7.66
N VAL A 64 4.07 1.20 -6.67
CA VAL A 64 5.06 2.24 -6.35
C VAL A 64 6.45 1.62 -6.48
N PRO A 65 7.38 2.26 -7.20
CA PRO A 65 8.76 1.75 -7.34
C PRO A 65 9.41 1.56 -5.98
N LEU A 66 9.96 0.36 -5.76
CA LEU A 66 10.63 -0.02 -4.53
C LEU A 66 11.72 -1.03 -4.85
N ASP A 67 12.97 -0.69 -4.58
CA ASP A 67 14.11 -1.60 -4.68
C ASP A 67 14.60 -1.99 -3.30
N MET A 68 14.42 -3.27 -2.94
CA MET A 68 14.80 -3.79 -1.63
C MET A 68 16.31 -3.75 -1.39
N TYR A 69 17.10 -3.96 -2.45
CA TYR A 69 18.56 -4.00 -2.33
C TYR A 69 19.13 -2.60 -2.10
N GLU A 70 18.71 -1.62 -2.91
CA GLU A 70 19.14 -0.23 -2.76
C GLU A 70 18.74 0.36 -1.41
N LEU A 71 17.53 0.10 -0.96
CA LEU A 71 17.00 0.57 0.31
C LEU A 71 17.51 -0.22 1.52
N GLY A 72 18.16 -1.36 1.31
CA GLY A 72 18.66 -2.20 2.40
C GLY A 72 17.55 -2.83 3.24
N ILE A 73 16.38 -3.10 2.63
CA ILE A 73 15.25 -3.75 3.30
C ILE A 73 15.60 -5.21 3.58
N ASP A 74 15.37 -5.66 4.82
CA ASP A 74 15.65 -7.03 5.23
C ASP A 74 14.42 -7.94 5.00
N PHE A 75 13.22 -7.43 5.27
CA PHE A 75 11.97 -8.14 5.04
C PHE A 75 10.92 -7.19 4.46
N MET A 76 10.28 -7.60 3.38
CA MET A 76 9.17 -6.87 2.78
C MET A 76 7.94 -7.77 2.71
N ILE A 77 6.82 -7.25 3.18
CA ILE A 77 5.56 -7.97 3.23
C ILE A 77 4.60 -7.37 2.21
N SER A 78 3.95 -8.21 1.42
CA SER A 78 2.92 -7.77 0.48
C SER A 78 1.83 -8.82 0.27
N SER A 79 0.87 -8.53 -0.60
CA SER A 79 -0.26 -9.42 -0.91
C SER A 79 -0.54 -9.50 -2.40
N ALA A 80 -1.23 -10.57 -2.79
CA ALA A 80 -1.56 -10.84 -4.18
C ALA A 80 -2.54 -9.82 -4.80
N ASN A 81 -3.43 -9.22 -4.00
CA ASN A 81 -4.65 -8.55 -4.46
C ASN A 81 -4.62 -7.02 -4.43
N LYS A 82 -3.47 -6.40 -4.26
CA LYS A 82 -3.36 -4.93 -4.28
C LYS A 82 -2.80 -4.48 -5.64
N CYS A 83 -1.69 -3.76 -5.65
CA CYS A 83 -1.14 -3.24 -6.91
C CYS A 83 -0.70 -4.30 -7.92
N ILE A 84 -0.46 -5.55 -7.51
CA ILE A 84 -0.21 -6.66 -8.43
C ILE A 84 -1.50 -7.07 -9.18
N GLN A 85 -2.69 -6.73 -8.64
CA GLN A 85 -4.01 -6.99 -9.24
C GLN A 85 -4.37 -8.48 -9.35
N GLY A 86 -3.80 -9.34 -8.50
CA GLY A 86 -4.25 -10.71 -8.33
C GLY A 86 -5.52 -10.80 -7.48
N VAL A 87 -6.03 -12.02 -7.27
CA VAL A 87 -7.17 -12.24 -6.38
C VAL A 87 -6.73 -12.38 -4.93
N PRO A 88 -7.57 -12.01 -3.95
CA PRO A 88 -7.27 -12.20 -2.53
C PRO A 88 -7.09 -13.68 -2.18
N GLY A 89 -6.19 -14.00 -1.24
CA GLY A 89 -6.06 -15.36 -0.72
C GLY A 89 -4.70 -15.70 -0.11
N PHE A 90 -3.65 -14.90 -0.35
CA PHE A 90 -2.38 -15.02 0.35
C PHE A 90 -1.62 -13.71 0.42
N GLY A 91 -0.79 -13.59 1.45
CA GLY A 91 0.31 -12.63 1.51
C GLY A 91 1.64 -13.35 1.25
N PHE A 92 2.66 -12.59 0.89
CA PHE A 92 4.01 -13.11 0.69
C PHE A 92 5.05 -12.20 1.34
N ILE A 93 6.20 -12.78 1.61
CA ILE A 93 7.35 -12.08 2.18
C ILE A 93 8.51 -12.26 1.24
N ILE A 94 9.17 -11.17 0.88
CA ILE A 94 10.47 -11.19 0.23
C ILE A 94 11.48 -10.84 1.31
N ALA A 95 12.45 -11.72 1.52
CA ALA A 95 13.42 -11.59 2.61
C ALA A 95 14.85 -11.66 2.10
N ARG A 96 15.74 -10.90 2.72
CA ARG A 96 17.17 -11.09 2.55
C ARG A 96 17.57 -12.45 3.12
N LYS A 97 18.15 -13.33 2.31
CA LYS A 97 18.43 -14.72 2.69
C LYS A 97 19.28 -14.83 3.97
N SER A 98 20.27 -13.98 4.14
CA SER A 98 21.07 -13.94 5.37
C SER A 98 20.22 -13.71 6.63
N GLU A 99 19.29 -12.79 6.56
CA GLU A 99 18.41 -12.46 7.69
C GLU A 99 17.37 -13.56 7.93
N LEU A 100 16.82 -14.15 6.86
CA LEU A 100 15.93 -15.29 6.97
C LEU A 100 16.59 -16.49 7.70
N LEU A 101 17.87 -16.75 7.45
CA LEU A 101 18.59 -17.83 8.14
C LEU A 101 18.71 -17.59 9.65
N HIS A 102 18.78 -16.34 10.11
CA HIS A 102 18.75 -15.98 11.52
C HIS A 102 17.38 -16.20 12.20
N CYS A 103 16.31 -16.37 11.43
CA CYS A 103 14.98 -16.64 11.97
C CYS A 103 14.75 -18.09 12.43
N LYS A 104 15.73 -18.98 12.23
CA LYS A 104 15.60 -20.40 12.62
C LYS A 104 15.32 -20.56 14.10
N GLY A 105 14.18 -21.17 14.44
CA GLY A 105 13.78 -21.47 15.82
C GLY A 105 13.38 -20.24 16.65
N VAL A 106 13.20 -19.06 16.02
CA VAL A 106 12.82 -17.82 16.70
C VAL A 106 11.31 -17.65 16.77
N SER A 107 10.58 -18.15 15.77
CA SER A 107 9.14 -17.97 15.68
C SER A 107 8.40 -18.66 16.84
N ARG A 108 7.43 -17.95 17.42
CA ARG A 108 6.48 -18.52 18.40
C ARG A 108 5.22 -19.08 17.76
N SER A 109 5.06 -18.90 16.46
CA SER A 109 3.87 -19.34 15.71
C SER A 109 4.27 -20.42 14.71
N LEU A 110 3.60 -21.55 14.78
CA LEU A 110 3.76 -22.65 13.83
C LEU A 110 3.41 -22.22 12.40
N SER A 111 2.32 -21.50 12.22
CA SER A 111 1.79 -21.12 10.90
C SER A 111 2.50 -19.90 10.28
N LEU A 112 3.14 -19.06 11.09
CA LEU A 112 3.82 -17.84 10.65
C LEU A 112 5.35 -17.95 10.71
N ASP A 113 5.89 -19.17 10.88
CA ASP A 113 7.33 -19.41 10.83
C ASP A 113 7.83 -19.36 9.39
N ILE A 114 8.39 -18.21 9.02
CA ILE A 114 8.87 -17.96 7.65
C ILE A 114 10.12 -18.78 7.31
N TYR A 115 10.96 -19.08 8.32
CA TYR A 115 12.14 -19.92 8.11
C TYR A 115 11.72 -21.35 7.76
N ASP A 116 10.82 -21.92 8.53
CA ASP A 116 10.37 -23.30 8.33
C ASP A 116 9.54 -23.46 7.04
N GLN A 117 8.77 -22.44 6.65
CA GLN A 117 8.14 -22.40 5.33
C GLN A 117 9.16 -22.39 4.20
N TRP A 118 10.18 -21.53 4.29
CA TRP A 118 11.24 -21.46 3.30
C TRP A 118 12.04 -22.77 3.24
N GLU A 119 12.48 -23.31 4.37
CA GLU A 119 13.25 -24.56 4.42
C GLU A 119 12.46 -25.73 3.81
N THR A 120 11.16 -25.80 4.09
CA THR A 120 10.26 -26.81 3.50
C THR A 120 10.18 -26.67 1.98
N MET A 121 10.06 -25.46 1.47
CA MET A 121 9.99 -25.18 0.03
C MET A 121 11.31 -25.48 -0.66
N GLU A 122 12.46 -25.13 -0.06
CA GLU A 122 13.80 -25.44 -0.59
C GLU A 122 14.02 -26.96 -0.70
N LYS A 123 13.75 -27.70 0.38
CA LYS A 123 13.90 -29.17 0.42
C LYS A 123 12.85 -29.89 -0.43
N GLY A 124 11.68 -29.32 -0.59
CA GLY A 124 10.54 -29.90 -1.29
C GLY A 124 10.37 -29.42 -2.73
N HIS A 125 11.40 -28.79 -3.33
CA HIS A 125 11.35 -28.27 -4.71
C HIS A 125 10.15 -27.38 -4.99
N GLY A 126 9.87 -26.44 -4.08
CA GLY A 126 8.76 -25.49 -4.16
C GLY A 126 7.46 -25.97 -3.54
N LYS A 127 7.43 -27.15 -2.93
CA LYS A 127 6.24 -27.62 -2.20
C LYS A 127 6.01 -26.78 -0.95
N TRP A 128 4.81 -26.27 -0.82
CA TRP A 128 4.41 -25.49 0.36
C TRP A 128 4.35 -26.37 1.61
N ARG A 129 4.65 -25.76 2.75
CA ARG A 129 4.60 -26.45 4.06
C ARG A 129 3.18 -26.93 4.40
N PHE A 130 2.17 -26.14 4.08
CA PHE A 130 0.76 -26.45 4.26
C PHE A 130 0.03 -26.45 2.93
N THR A 131 -1.27 -26.75 2.94
CA THR A 131 -2.11 -26.70 1.73
C THR A 131 -2.08 -25.31 1.11
N SER A 132 -1.60 -25.21 -0.12
CA SER A 132 -1.51 -23.96 -0.85
C SER A 132 -2.85 -23.56 -1.47
N PRO A 133 -3.17 -22.26 -1.55
CA PRO A 133 -4.32 -21.75 -2.29
C PRO A 133 -4.04 -21.76 -3.80
N THR A 134 -3.98 -22.94 -4.42
CA THR A 134 -3.46 -23.15 -5.78
C THR A 134 -4.13 -22.29 -6.84
N HIS A 135 -5.46 -22.09 -6.75
CA HIS A 135 -6.19 -21.25 -7.69
C HIS A 135 -5.74 -19.77 -7.59
N VAL A 136 -5.55 -19.29 -6.36
CA VAL A 136 -5.09 -17.91 -6.12
C VAL A 136 -3.64 -17.72 -6.59
N VAL A 137 -2.77 -18.72 -6.36
CA VAL A 137 -1.38 -18.71 -6.85
C VAL A 137 -1.35 -18.72 -8.39
N ARG A 138 -2.24 -19.48 -9.03
CA ARG A 138 -2.36 -19.48 -10.49
C ARG A 138 -2.83 -18.13 -11.03
N ALA A 139 -3.82 -17.52 -10.38
CA ALA A 139 -4.29 -16.17 -10.71
C ALA A 139 -3.18 -15.13 -10.49
N PHE A 140 -2.41 -15.26 -9.43
CA PHE A 140 -1.27 -14.37 -9.15
C PHE A 140 -0.18 -14.46 -10.24
N LYS A 141 0.11 -15.67 -10.74
CA LYS A 141 1.02 -15.83 -11.88
C LYS A 141 0.52 -15.06 -13.12
N GLN A 142 -0.78 -15.11 -13.39
CA GLN A 142 -1.38 -14.36 -14.50
C GLN A 142 -1.26 -12.84 -14.25
N ALA A 143 -1.58 -12.38 -13.04
CA ALA A 143 -1.45 -10.97 -12.69
C ALA A 143 -0.02 -10.43 -12.82
N LEU A 144 1.00 -11.26 -12.55
CA LEU A 144 2.39 -10.89 -12.77
C LEU A 144 2.73 -10.78 -14.27
N ALA A 145 2.17 -11.66 -15.11
CA ALA A 145 2.33 -11.57 -16.58
C ALA A 145 1.68 -10.28 -17.12
N GLU A 146 0.47 -9.97 -16.66
CA GLU A 146 -0.23 -8.73 -17.02
C GLU A 146 0.53 -7.46 -16.57
N LEU A 147 1.15 -7.50 -15.38
CA LEU A 147 2.04 -6.42 -14.93
C LEU A 147 3.24 -6.24 -15.88
N GLU A 148 3.84 -7.34 -16.33
CA GLU A 148 4.96 -7.32 -17.26
C GLU A 148 4.53 -6.82 -18.65
N GLU A 149 3.40 -7.26 -19.14
CA GLU A 149 2.78 -6.82 -20.42
C GLU A 149 2.43 -5.31 -20.39
N GLU A 150 1.99 -4.77 -19.26
CA GLU A 150 1.73 -3.34 -19.07
C GLU A 150 3.02 -2.49 -19.17
N GLY A 151 4.20 -3.10 -19.02
CA GLY A 151 5.51 -2.44 -18.97
C GLY A 151 6.11 -2.37 -17.56
N GLY A 152 5.67 -3.25 -16.68
CA GLY A 152 6.17 -3.43 -15.33
C GLY A 152 5.70 -2.35 -14.35
N VAL A 153 6.37 -2.33 -13.19
CA VAL A 153 6.03 -1.42 -12.08
C VAL A 153 6.09 0.05 -12.52
N ALA A 154 7.03 0.42 -13.38
CA ALA A 154 7.19 1.81 -13.81
C ALA A 154 5.98 2.31 -14.63
N ALA A 155 5.48 1.51 -15.57
CA ALA A 155 4.30 1.84 -16.36
C ALA A 155 3.03 1.91 -15.48
N ARG A 156 2.83 0.91 -14.62
CA ARG A 156 1.72 0.89 -13.66
C ARG A 156 1.74 2.07 -12.72
N HIS A 157 2.90 2.42 -12.18
CA HIS A 157 3.07 3.61 -11.35
C HIS A 157 2.67 4.89 -12.08
N LYS A 158 3.13 5.04 -13.33
CA LYS A 158 2.77 6.20 -14.17
C LYS A 158 1.25 6.31 -14.35
N ARG A 159 0.57 5.19 -14.65
CA ARG A 159 -0.89 5.15 -14.77
C ARG A 159 -1.57 5.54 -13.46
N TYR A 160 -1.14 5.00 -12.33
CA TYR A 160 -1.71 5.36 -11.02
C TYR A 160 -1.48 6.82 -10.65
N CYS A 161 -0.31 7.39 -10.97
CA CYS A 161 -0.06 8.83 -10.78
C CYS A 161 -0.98 9.69 -11.64
N GLU A 162 -1.22 9.31 -12.89
CA GLU A 162 -2.13 10.03 -13.77
C GLU A 162 -3.59 9.91 -13.29
N ASN A 163 -4.03 8.73 -12.90
CA ASN A 163 -5.33 8.50 -12.28
C ASN A 163 -5.52 9.41 -11.04
N HIS A 164 -4.51 9.44 -10.16
CA HIS A 164 -4.51 10.26 -8.96
C HIS A 164 -4.59 11.76 -9.30
N ARG A 165 -3.81 12.21 -10.27
CA ARG A 165 -3.82 13.62 -10.72
C ARG A 165 -5.22 14.04 -11.18
N ILE A 166 -5.83 13.27 -12.09
CA ILE A 166 -7.19 13.56 -12.62
C ILE A 166 -8.21 13.57 -11.48
N LEU A 167 -8.15 12.57 -10.59
CA LEU A 167 -9.05 12.50 -9.44
C LEU A 167 -8.92 13.73 -8.55
N VAL A 168 -7.71 14.07 -8.11
CA VAL A 168 -7.49 15.16 -7.16
C VAL A 168 -7.83 16.52 -7.76
N GLU A 169 -7.40 16.79 -8.99
CA GLU A 169 -7.71 18.04 -9.70
C GLU A 169 -9.23 18.19 -9.92
N GLY A 170 -9.88 17.12 -10.41
CA GLY A 170 -11.31 17.13 -10.67
C GLY A 170 -12.16 17.32 -9.39
N MET A 171 -11.84 16.57 -8.33
CA MET A 171 -12.53 16.70 -7.05
C MET A 171 -12.33 18.09 -6.41
N ARG A 172 -11.13 18.65 -6.52
CA ARG A 172 -10.86 20.01 -6.04
C ARG A 172 -11.62 21.06 -6.82
N ALA A 173 -11.75 20.91 -8.14
CA ALA A 173 -12.57 21.80 -8.97
C ALA A 173 -14.05 21.78 -8.56
N LEU A 174 -14.53 20.66 -8.00
CA LEU A 174 -15.88 20.50 -7.44
C LEU A 174 -15.99 20.91 -5.96
N GLY A 175 -14.95 21.49 -5.38
CA GLY A 175 -14.94 22.03 -4.01
C GLY A 175 -14.55 21.04 -2.92
N PHE A 176 -14.19 19.80 -3.25
CA PHE A 176 -13.66 18.86 -2.25
C PHE A 176 -12.22 19.18 -1.87
N LYS A 177 -11.86 18.88 -0.63
CA LYS A 177 -10.50 19.05 -0.13
C LYS A 177 -9.91 17.70 0.21
N THR A 178 -8.64 17.51 -0.15
CA THR A 178 -7.87 16.34 0.28
C THR A 178 -7.53 16.46 1.77
N LEU A 179 -7.51 15.33 2.48
CA LEU A 179 -7.10 15.24 3.87
C LEU A 179 -5.64 15.64 4.04
N LEU A 180 -4.79 15.20 3.11
CA LEU A 180 -3.34 15.37 3.16
C LEU A 180 -2.88 16.46 2.19
N PRO A 181 -1.79 17.18 2.52
CA PRO A 181 -0.99 17.94 1.55
C PRO A 181 -0.47 17.03 0.44
N ASP A 182 -0.24 17.59 -0.74
CA ASP A 182 0.13 16.84 -1.95
C ASP A 182 1.43 16.05 -1.78
N GLU A 183 2.39 16.61 -1.07
CA GLU A 183 3.71 16.01 -0.79
C GLU A 183 3.66 14.68 -0.01
N PHE A 184 2.53 14.39 0.65
CA PHE A 184 2.36 13.17 1.46
C PHE A 184 1.36 12.19 0.84
N GLN A 185 0.68 12.56 -0.24
CA GLN A 185 -0.30 11.71 -0.87
C GLN A 185 0.35 10.56 -1.65
N SER A 186 -0.22 9.37 -1.52
CA SER A 186 0.12 8.25 -2.37
C SER A 186 -0.73 8.22 -3.64
N PRO A 187 -0.23 7.68 -4.76
CA PRO A 187 -1.06 7.44 -5.93
C PRO A 187 -1.96 6.20 -5.79
N ILE A 188 -2.11 5.66 -4.59
CA ILE A 188 -2.82 4.41 -4.31
C ILE A 188 -4.25 4.65 -3.89
N ILE A 189 -4.45 5.61 -2.99
CA ILE A 189 -5.76 5.96 -2.44
C ILE A 189 -5.74 7.39 -1.92
N THR A 190 -6.82 8.13 -2.17
CA THR A 190 -6.97 9.51 -1.71
C THR A 190 -8.09 9.62 -0.70
N SER A 191 -7.83 10.27 0.42
CA SER A 191 -8.83 10.65 1.42
C SER A 191 -9.29 12.08 1.19
N PHE A 192 -10.60 12.26 1.08
CA PHE A 192 -11.25 13.56 0.94
C PHE A 192 -12.00 13.90 2.22
N LEU A 193 -11.95 15.17 2.63
CA LEU A 193 -12.80 15.70 3.69
C LEU A 193 -14.24 15.83 3.18
N TYR A 194 -15.22 15.72 4.07
CA TYR A 194 -16.58 16.06 3.74
C TYR A 194 -16.66 17.54 3.31
N PRO A 195 -17.35 17.87 2.20
CA PRO A 195 -17.30 19.20 1.60
C PRO A 195 -18.01 20.25 2.45
N LYS A 196 -18.99 19.83 3.27
CA LYS A 196 -19.81 20.74 4.12
C LYS A 196 -20.35 19.99 5.35
N ALA A 197 -20.77 20.74 6.35
CA ALA A 197 -21.53 20.19 7.48
C ALA A 197 -22.85 19.58 6.99
N GLY A 198 -23.22 18.44 7.54
CA GLY A 198 -24.43 17.71 7.14
C GLY A 198 -24.31 16.97 5.79
N PHE A 199 -23.10 16.80 5.26
CA PHE A 199 -22.87 15.94 4.09
C PHE A 199 -23.27 14.50 4.39
N ASP A 200 -24.24 13.98 3.60
CA ASP A 200 -24.67 12.59 3.71
C ASP A 200 -23.86 11.68 2.79
N PHE A 201 -22.83 11.07 3.37
CA PHE A 201 -21.99 10.12 2.65
C PHE A 201 -22.79 8.93 2.10
N THR A 202 -23.81 8.45 2.80
CA THR A 202 -24.60 7.29 2.36
C THR A 202 -25.38 7.61 1.10
N SER A 203 -26.01 8.77 1.05
CA SER A 203 -26.71 9.27 -0.15
C SER A 203 -25.72 9.47 -1.31
N PHE A 204 -24.59 10.13 -1.06
CA PHE A 204 -23.53 10.34 -2.05
C PHE A 204 -23.00 9.01 -2.61
N TYR A 205 -22.65 8.06 -1.73
CA TYR A 205 -22.21 6.72 -2.12
C TYR A 205 -23.24 6.00 -2.98
N THR A 206 -24.52 6.04 -2.60
CA THR A 206 -25.59 5.34 -3.32
C THR A 206 -25.74 5.88 -4.75
N GLN A 207 -25.72 7.19 -4.92
CA GLN A 207 -25.80 7.83 -6.23
C GLN A 207 -24.61 7.45 -7.12
N LEU A 208 -23.37 7.42 -6.58
CA LEU A 208 -22.18 6.97 -7.32
C LEU A 208 -22.29 5.50 -7.70
N LYS A 209 -22.74 4.65 -6.76
CA LYS A 209 -22.89 3.21 -6.98
C LYS A 209 -23.88 2.90 -8.08
N GLU A 210 -25.01 3.62 -8.16
CA GLU A 210 -26.00 3.49 -9.25
C GLU A 210 -25.41 3.84 -10.62
N LYS A 211 -24.35 4.67 -10.65
CA LYS A 211 -23.60 5.04 -11.86
C LYS A 211 -22.38 4.14 -12.11
N GLY A 212 -22.20 3.08 -11.30
CA GLY A 212 -21.13 2.08 -11.46
C GLY A 212 -19.86 2.37 -10.67
N PHE A 213 -19.86 3.35 -9.75
CA PHE A 213 -18.68 3.68 -8.94
C PHE A 213 -18.88 3.32 -7.47
N VAL A 214 -17.98 2.49 -6.95
CA VAL A 214 -17.93 2.11 -5.53
C VAL A 214 -16.75 2.79 -4.87
N ILE A 215 -17.02 3.59 -3.85
CA ILE A 215 -16.03 4.30 -3.06
C ILE A 215 -16.04 3.80 -1.60
N TYR A 216 -15.12 4.28 -0.78
CA TYR A 216 -14.96 3.78 0.59
C TYR A 216 -15.31 4.85 1.63
N PRO A 217 -15.98 4.50 2.75
CA PRO A 217 -16.10 5.40 3.88
C PRO A 217 -14.72 5.71 4.47
N GLY A 218 -14.61 6.81 5.19
CA GLY A 218 -13.43 7.16 5.97
C GLY A 218 -13.20 6.16 7.11
N LYS A 219 -11.97 6.11 7.61
CA LYS A 219 -11.56 5.24 8.72
C LYS A 219 -10.87 5.99 9.86
N ILE A 220 -10.75 7.30 9.75
CA ILE A 220 -10.12 8.12 10.79
C ILE A 220 -11.19 8.69 11.72
N SER A 221 -10.88 8.72 13.04
CA SER A 221 -11.80 9.19 14.07
C SER A 221 -11.78 10.72 14.27
N GLN A 222 -10.80 11.41 13.66
CA GLN A 222 -10.56 12.84 13.91
C GLN A 222 -11.13 13.77 12.86
N ALA A 223 -11.64 13.23 11.74
CA ALA A 223 -12.25 14.00 10.67
C ALA A 223 -13.25 13.15 9.87
N ASP A 224 -14.34 13.78 9.45
CA ASP A 224 -15.31 13.18 8.54
C ASP A 224 -14.72 13.12 7.14
N THR A 225 -14.48 11.92 6.65
CA THR A 225 -13.79 11.67 5.38
C THR A 225 -14.42 10.51 4.62
N PHE A 226 -14.13 10.48 3.32
CA PHE A 226 -14.31 9.29 2.49
C PHE A 226 -13.05 9.07 1.63
N ARG A 227 -12.94 7.89 1.01
CA ARG A 227 -11.74 7.53 0.26
C ARG A 227 -12.09 7.01 -1.12
N ILE A 228 -11.23 7.34 -2.09
CA ILE A 228 -11.30 6.83 -3.44
C ILE A 228 -9.95 6.17 -3.76
N GLY A 229 -9.99 4.88 -4.15
CA GLY A 229 -8.80 4.12 -4.54
C GLY A 229 -8.48 4.33 -6.01
N ASN A 230 -7.19 4.35 -6.34
CA ASN A 230 -6.69 4.58 -7.70
C ASN A 230 -6.08 3.33 -8.32
N ILE A 231 -6.05 2.21 -7.59
CA ILE A 231 -5.46 0.94 -8.02
C ILE A 231 -6.50 0.02 -8.66
N GLY A 232 -6.02 -0.96 -9.41
CA GLY A 232 -6.82 -1.90 -10.15
C GLY A 232 -6.70 -1.67 -11.65
N ASP A 233 -7.49 -2.40 -12.41
CA ASP A 233 -7.61 -2.21 -13.87
C ASP A 233 -8.56 -1.03 -14.16
N VAL A 234 -8.11 0.15 -13.75
CA VAL A 234 -8.79 1.44 -13.95
C VAL A 234 -7.83 2.42 -14.62
N HIS A 235 -8.38 3.23 -15.50
CA HIS A 235 -7.62 4.08 -16.40
C HIS A 235 -8.02 5.56 -16.25
N PRO A 236 -7.26 6.51 -16.81
CA PRO A 236 -7.57 7.94 -16.75
C PRO A 236 -9.01 8.30 -17.15
N GLU A 237 -9.57 7.60 -18.12
CA GLU A 237 -10.93 7.80 -18.64
C GLU A 237 -11.98 7.47 -17.57
N ASP A 238 -11.74 6.46 -16.72
CA ASP A 238 -12.64 6.09 -15.63
C ASP A 238 -12.70 7.18 -14.58
N PHE A 239 -11.59 7.84 -14.30
CA PHE A 239 -11.54 8.96 -13.35
C PHE A 239 -12.17 10.21 -13.94
N ALA A 240 -11.98 10.50 -15.22
CA ALA A 240 -12.68 11.60 -15.89
C ALA A 240 -14.19 11.39 -15.81
N ARG A 241 -14.68 10.18 -16.10
CA ARG A 241 -16.09 9.81 -15.97
C ARG A 241 -16.58 9.89 -14.52
N LEU A 242 -15.77 9.47 -13.55
CA LEU A 242 -16.11 9.62 -12.12
C LEU A 242 -16.37 11.10 -11.76
N ILE A 243 -15.49 12.01 -12.20
CA ILE A 243 -15.64 13.45 -11.94
C ILE A 243 -16.94 14.00 -12.56
N GLU A 244 -17.28 13.61 -13.79
CA GLU A 244 -18.54 13.98 -14.42
C GLU A 244 -19.77 13.50 -13.61
N VAL A 245 -19.69 12.26 -13.11
CA VAL A 245 -20.76 11.70 -12.26
C VAL A 245 -20.85 12.45 -10.93
N VAL A 246 -19.73 12.76 -10.28
CA VAL A 246 -19.73 13.56 -9.03
C VAL A 246 -20.34 14.94 -9.26
N GLN A 247 -20.02 15.58 -10.38
CA GLN A 247 -20.59 16.90 -10.73
C GLN A 247 -22.11 16.87 -10.86
N GLN A 248 -22.70 15.75 -11.32
CA GLN A 248 -24.14 15.55 -11.48
C GLN A 248 -24.84 15.06 -10.20
N THR A 249 -24.07 14.74 -9.17
CA THR A 249 -24.58 14.19 -7.92
C THR A 249 -24.98 15.33 -6.96
N SER A 250 -26.12 15.16 -6.29
CA SER A 250 -26.55 16.09 -5.24
C SER A 250 -25.92 15.71 -3.90
N TYR A 251 -25.17 16.62 -3.29
CA TYR A 251 -24.51 16.41 -1.99
C TYR A 251 -24.46 17.68 -1.15
#